data_6d17da11c6c31745afdec10464bea12b
#
_entry.id   6d17da11c6c31745afdec10464bea12b
#
_cell.length_a   1.000
_cell.length_b   1.000
_cell.length_c   1.000
_cell.angle_alpha   90.00
_cell.angle_beta   90.00
_cell.angle_gamma   90.00
#
_symmetry.space_group_name_H-M   'P 1'
#
loop_
_entity.id
_entity.type
_entity.pdbx_description
1 polymer ?
#
loop_
_entity_poly.entity_id
_entity_poly.type
_entity_poly.pdbx_seq_one_letter_code
_entity_poly.pdbx_strand_id
1 'polypeptide(L)'
;MTLALLHINDHRLRLAAENGETLIETGFSHSDHQGLVSGSAAYETAWTKPHLSNNRFWHELNQKPLARKLKYARHHADMAYAQLCKMLASISSPQLLLSVPASLENEQLSILLGLIKAVPAEICGVVDGALLAAQPEHKLFLEIQLHQAVLTQLETTGENQKISTHKKIPKLGVS
;
A
#
# COMPACT_ATOMS: atom_id res chain seq x y z
N MET A 1 20.87 11.77 -1.31
CA MET A 1 19.58 11.16 -0.89
C MET A 1 18.63 11.30 -2.05
N THR A 2 17.94 10.26 -2.41
CA THR A 2 16.99 10.25 -3.55
C THR A 2 15.58 10.40 -3.01
N LEU A 3 14.82 11.39 -3.47
CA LEU A 3 13.40 11.53 -3.14
C LEU A 3 12.61 10.47 -3.92
N ALA A 4 11.70 9.79 -3.23
CA ALA A 4 10.82 8.82 -3.86
C ALA A 4 9.41 8.91 -3.27
N LEU A 5 8.41 8.72 -4.13
CA LEU A 5 7.00 8.59 -3.76
C LEU A 5 6.64 7.12 -3.67
N LEU A 6 6.18 6.67 -2.50
CA LEU A 6 5.58 5.35 -2.33
C LEU A 6 4.07 5.50 -2.17
N HIS A 7 3.32 5.12 -3.20
CA HIS A 7 1.86 5.08 -3.16
C HIS A 7 1.38 3.68 -2.76
N ILE A 8 0.62 3.61 -1.68
CA ILE A 8 0.04 2.39 -1.13
C ILE A 8 -1.40 2.27 -1.60
N ASN A 9 -1.66 1.28 -2.45
CA ASN A 9 -2.99 0.82 -2.79
C ASN A 9 -2.94 -0.71 -2.85
N ASP A 10 -3.86 -1.42 -2.19
CA ASP A 10 -3.81 -2.88 -2.07
C ASP A 10 -3.90 -3.62 -3.42
N HIS A 11 -4.42 -2.97 -4.46
CA HIS A 11 -4.39 -3.49 -5.83
C HIS A 11 -3.00 -3.34 -6.47
N ARG A 12 -2.38 -2.14 -6.33
CA ARG A 12 -1.07 -1.83 -6.92
C ARG A 12 -0.28 -0.85 -6.07
N LEU A 13 0.84 -1.29 -5.55
CA LEU A 13 1.83 -0.40 -4.95
C LEU A 13 2.69 0.21 -6.04
N ARG A 14 2.98 1.50 -5.90
CA ARG A 14 3.87 2.22 -6.84
C ARG A 14 4.98 2.90 -6.06
N LEU A 15 6.20 2.69 -6.51
CA LEU A 15 7.38 3.41 -6.06
C LEU A 15 7.92 4.19 -7.26
N ALA A 16 7.91 5.51 -7.16
CA ALA A 16 8.44 6.40 -8.20
C ALA A 16 9.59 7.22 -7.61
N ALA A 17 10.76 7.11 -8.20
CA ALA A 17 11.94 7.86 -7.79
C ALA A 17 12.10 9.14 -8.62
N GLU A 18 12.81 10.12 -8.08
CA GLU A 18 13.09 11.43 -8.70
C GLU A 18 13.79 11.32 -10.06
N ASN A 19 14.58 10.25 -10.27
CA ASN A 19 15.25 9.97 -11.55
C ASN A 19 14.31 9.43 -12.65
N GLY A 20 13.00 9.33 -12.37
CA GLY A 20 11.99 8.84 -13.31
C GLY A 20 11.80 7.31 -13.28
N GLU A 21 12.58 6.58 -12.51
CA GLU A 21 12.36 5.14 -12.33
C GLU A 21 11.05 4.89 -11.58
N THR A 22 10.27 3.94 -12.09
CA THR A 22 9.00 3.55 -11.47
C THR A 22 8.92 2.05 -11.36
N LEU A 23 8.65 1.56 -10.15
CA LEU A 23 8.35 0.16 -9.85
C LEU A 23 6.88 0.03 -9.48
N ILE A 24 6.18 -0.91 -10.11
CA ILE A 24 4.78 -1.23 -9.82
C ILE A 24 4.70 -2.69 -9.42
N GLU A 25 4.10 -2.96 -8.26
CA GLU A 25 3.89 -4.31 -7.74
C GLU A 25 2.45 -4.51 -7.30
N THR A 26 1.94 -5.73 -7.43
CA THR A 26 0.60 -6.09 -6.96
C THR A 26 0.59 -6.34 -5.45
N GLY A 27 -0.54 -6.14 -4.78
CA GLY A 27 -0.72 -6.44 -3.35
C GLY A 27 -0.92 -7.94 -3.07
N PHE A 28 -0.09 -8.80 -3.66
CA PHE A 28 -0.14 -10.26 -3.47
C PHE A 28 1.09 -10.76 -2.75
N SER A 29 0.88 -11.78 -1.92
CA SER A 29 1.94 -12.54 -1.24
C SER A 29 1.67 -14.03 -1.38
N HIS A 30 2.72 -14.82 -1.55
CA HIS A 30 2.70 -16.27 -1.64
C HIS A 30 3.76 -16.85 -0.69
N SER A 31 3.37 -17.82 0.13
CA SER A 31 4.29 -18.48 1.07
C SER A 31 4.27 -19.98 0.87
N ASP A 32 5.39 -20.54 0.46
CA ASP A 32 5.59 -21.97 0.31
C ASP A 32 6.80 -22.48 1.11
N HIS A 33 7.32 -23.66 0.76
CA HIS A 33 8.50 -24.26 1.43
C HIS A 33 9.81 -23.53 1.13
N GLN A 34 9.87 -22.71 0.07
CA GLN A 34 11.07 -21.98 -0.37
C GLN A 34 11.16 -20.59 0.27
N GLY A 35 10.02 -20.00 0.65
CA GLY A 35 10.03 -18.67 1.25
C GLY A 35 8.72 -17.91 1.16
N LEU A 36 8.84 -16.60 1.39
CA LEU A 36 7.79 -15.62 1.20
C LEU A 36 8.11 -14.78 -0.05
N VAL A 37 7.24 -14.85 -1.04
CA VAL A 37 7.32 -14.09 -2.30
C VAL A 37 6.21 -13.05 -2.31
N SER A 38 6.46 -11.85 -2.80
CA SER A 38 5.47 -10.77 -2.88
C SER A 38 5.44 -10.11 -4.26
N GLY A 39 4.33 -9.42 -4.54
CA GLY A 39 4.13 -8.66 -5.76
C GLY A 39 3.72 -9.52 -6.95
N SER A 40 4.15 -9.12 -8.15
CA SER A 40 3.74 -9.72 -9.42
C SER A 40 4.04 -11.21 -9.52
N ALA A 41 5.19 -11.66 -9.01
CA ALA A 41 5.54 -13.09 -8.96
C ALA A 41 4.59 -13.91 -8.06
N ALA A 42 4.12 -13.33 -6.95
CA ALA A 42 3.11 -13.96 -6.10
C ALA A 42 1.73 -13.98 -6.79
N TYR A 43 1.39 -12.96 -7.53
CA TYR A 43 0.14 -12.90 -8.31
C TYR A 43 0.06 -14.01 -9.36
N GLU A 44 1.13 -14.24 -10.12
CA GLU A 44 1.20 -15.32 -11.13
C GLU A 44 0.97 -16.71 -10.49
N THR A 45 1.46 -16.91 -9.27
CA THR A 45 1.32 -18.19 -8.56
C THR A 45 -0.06 -18.34 -7.89
N ALA A 46 -0.76 -17.24 -7.61
CA ALA A 46 -2.02 -17.26 -6.85
C ALA A 46 -3.12 -18.09 -7.51
N TRP A 47 -3.17 -18.14 -8.84
CA TRP A 47 -4.16 -18.92 -9.59
C TRP A 47 -3.94 -20.43 -9.48
N THR A 48 -2.70 -20.87 -9.39
CA THR A 48 -2.36 -22.30 -9.31
C THR A 48 -2.30 -22.80 -7.87
N LYS A 49 -1.97 -21.93 -6.91
CA LYS A 49 -1.82 -22.26 -5.49
C LYS A 49 -2.53 -21.24 -4.58
N PRO A 50 -3.86 -21.05 -4.73
CA PRO A 50 -4.60 -20.01 -4.00
C PRO A 50 -4.52 -20.21 -2.48
N HIS A 51 -4.40 -21.45 -2.02
CA HIS A 51 -4.32 -21.77 -0.60
C HIS A 51 -3.00 -21.35 0.07
N LEU A 52 -1.95 -21.02 -0.69
CA LEU A 52 -0.68 -20.49 -0.20
C LEU A 52 -0.54 -18.99 -0.43
N SER A 53 -1.53 -18.37 -1.05
CA SER A 53 -1.52 -16.97 -1.45
C SER A 53 -2.40 -16.12 -0.53
N ASN A 54 -2.02 -14.86 -0.36
CA ASN A 54 -2.77 -13.85 0.38
C ASN A 54 -2.70 -12.52 -0.39
N ASN A 55 -3.87 -11.92 -0.63
CA ASN A 55 -4.00 -10.61 -1.26
C ASN A 55 -4.69 -9.57 -0.35
N ARG A 56 -4.94 -9.93 0.92
CA ARG A 56 -5.66 -9.08 1.88
C ARG A 56 -4.72 -8.37 2.86
N PHE A 57 -3.43 -8.67 2.86
CA PHE A 57 -2.50 -8.21 3.89
C PHE A 57 -2.31 -6.68 3.92
N TRP A 58 -2.50 -5.98 2.81
CA TRP A 58 -2.55 -4.51 2.79
C TRP A 58 -3.91 -3.98 3.26
N HIS A 59 -5.00 -4.60 2.83
CA HIS A 59 -6.35 -4.23 3.24
C HIS A 59 -6.60 -4.46 4.74
N GLU A 60 -6.09 -5.58 5.25
CA GLU A 60 -6.23 -6.01 6.65
C GLU A 60 -4.91 -5.85 7.41
N LEU A 61 -4.11 -4.82 7.12
CA LEU A 61 -2.80 -4.64 7.75
C LEU A 61 -2.90 -4.63 9.28
N ASN A 62 -2.34 -5.66 9.92
CA ASN A 62 -2.36 -5.84 11.37
C ASN A 62 -1.24 -6.79 11.82
N GLN A 63 -1.05 -6.89 13.15
CA GLN A 63 -0.11 -7.80 13.80
C GLN A 63 -0.80 -8.97 14.51
N LYS A 64 -2.07 -9.25 14.18
CA LYS A 64 -2.79 -10.43 14.71
C LYS A 64 -2.30 -11.68 13.97
N PRO A 65 -2.22 -12.82 14.67
CA PRO A 65 -1.86 -14.08 14.05
C PRO A 65 -2.77 -14.39 12.85
N LEU A 66 -2.17 -14.86 11.76
CA LEU A 66 -2.92 -15.31 10.59
C LEU A 66 -3.85 -16.47 10.97
N ALA A 67 -5.07 -16.46 10.45
CA ALA A 67 -6.03 -17.56 10.63
C ALA A 67 -5.45 -18.91 10.16
N ARG A 68 -4.64 -18.86 9.10
CA ARG A 68 -3.85 -19.99 8.62
C ARG A 68 -2.36 -19.76 8.93
N LYS A 69 -1.73 -20.69 9.64
CA LYS A 69 -0.28 -20.63 9.89
C LYS A 69 0.49 -20.79 8.58
N LEU A 70 1.34 -19.83 8.28
CA LEU A 70 2.31 -19.87 7.20
C LEU A 70 3.72 -19.99 7.80
N LYS A 71 4.64 -20.64 7.06
CA LYS A 71 6.00 -20.87 7.56
C LYS A 71 6.81 -19.59 7.71
N TYR A 72 6.61 -18.63 6.79
CA TYR A 72 7.44 -17.43 6.68
C TYR A 72 6.67 -16.12 6.97
N ALA A 73 5.42 -16.20 7.41
CA ALA A 73 4.65 -15.04 7.86
C ALA A 73 3.75 -15.44 9.03
N ARG A 74 3.76 -14.65 10.10
CA ARG A 74 2.93 -14.84 11.30
C ARG A 74 1.67 -14.00 11.24
N HIS A 75 1.77 -12.82 10.62
CA HIS A 75 0.72 -11.81 10.50
C HIS A 75 0.84 -11.04 9.18
N HIS A 76 -0.16 -10.24 8.85
CA HIS A 76 -0.19 -9.45 7.62
C HIS A 76 0.98 -8.46 7.53
N ALA A 77 1.43 -7.90 8.66
CA ALA A 77 2.58 -6.99 8.70
C ALA A 77 3.89 -7.66 8.24
N ASP A 78 4.11 -8.97 8.46
CA ASP A 78 5.29 -9.67 7.95
C ASP A 78 5.30 -9.69 6.41
N MET A 79 4.12 -9.87 5.79
CA MET A 79 3.99 -9.87 4.32
C MET A 79 4.22 -8.48 3.74
N ALA A 80 3.64 -7.45 4.38
CA ALA A 80 3.83 -6.06 4.00
C ALA A 80 5.30 -5.65 4.12
N TYR A 81 5.98 -6.05 5.21
CA TYR A 81 7.41 -5.80 5.40
C TYR A 81 8.27 -6.43 4.30
N ALA A 82 8.02 -7.70 3.98
CA ALA A 82 8.75 -8.38 2.92
C ALA A 82 8.58 -7.69 1.56
N GLN A 83 7.37 -7.20 1.25
CA GLN A 83 7.11 -6.46 0.02
C GLN A 83 7.81 -5.10 0.02
N LEU A 84 7.78 -4.36 1.13
CA LEU A 84 8.50 -3.09 1.28
C LEU A 84 10.01 -3.27 1.10
N CYS A 85 10.61 -4.27 1.75
CA CYS A 85 12.02 -4.60 1.58
C CYS A 85 12.38 -4.84 0.11
N LYS A 86 11.56 -5.64 -0.60
CA LYS A 86 11.76 -5.92 -2.03
C LYS A 86 11.69 -4.64 -2.88
N MET A 87 10.66 -3.82 -2.68
CA MET A 87 10.45 -2.62 -3.47
C MET A 87 11.55 -1.58 -3.22
N LEU A 88 11.94 -1.38 -1.97
CA LEU A 88 12.91 -0.36 -1.59
C LEU A 88 14.38 -0.79 -1.82
N ALA A 89 14.63 -2.08 -2.09
CA ALA A 89 15.99 -2.58 -2.38
C ALA A 89 16.61 -1.96 -3.64
N SER A 90 15.79 -1.43 -4.57
CA SER A 90 16.26 -0.79 -5.80
C SER A 90 16.77 0.65 -5.59
N ILE A 91 16.47 1.27 -4.45
CA ILE A 91 16.83 2.67 -4.18
C ILE A 91 17.69 2.74 -2.90
N SER A 92 18.88 3.36 -3.02
CA SER A 92 19.76 3.54 -1.86
C SER A 92 19.26 4.66 -0.95
N SER A 93 18.89 4.33 0.29
CA SER A 93 18.52 5.25 1.36
C SER A 93 17.57 6.38 0.92
N PRO A 94 16.36 6.04 0.39
CA PRO A 94 15.44 7.05 -0.12
C PRO A 94 14.81 7.89 1.00
N GLN A 95 14.54 9.16 0.69
CA GLN A 95 13.56 9.96 1.40
C GLN A 95 12.18 9.67 0.80
N LEU A 96 11.27 9.12 1.60
CA LEU A 96 9.97 8.67 1.15
C LEU A 96 8.88 9.68 1.48
N LEU A 97 8.19 10.15 0.46
CA LEU A 97 6.84 10.69 0.58
C LEU A 97 5.86 9.51 0.46
N LEU A 98 5.07 9.29 1.50
CA LEU A 98 4.06 8.22 1.51
C LEU A 98 2.73 8.76 1.04
N SER A 99 2.16 8.15 0.01
CA SER A 99 0.78 8.37 -0.40
C SER A 99 -0.06 7.19 0.06
N VAL A 100 -1.00 7.45 0.96
CA VAL A 100 -1.84 6.42 1.58
C VAL A 100 -3.31 6.62 1.22
N PRO A 101 -4.11 5.55 1.15
CA PRO A 101 -5.54 5.67 0.89
C PRO A 101 -6.27 6.25 2.11
N ALA A 102 -7.34 7.03 1.87
CA ALA A 102 -8.23 7.56 2.91
C ALA A 102 -8.90 6.45 3.76
N SER A 103 -8.88 5.21 3.29
CA SER A 103 -9.39 4.06 4.01
C SER A 103 -8.46 3.54 5.10
N LEU A 104 -7.20 3.95 5.12
CA LEU A 104 -6.20 3.47 6.06
C LEU A 104 -6.51 4.00 7.47
N GLU A 105 -6.70 3.10 8.42
CA GLU A 105 -7.02 3.46 9.80
C GLU A 105 -5.74 3.85 10.57
N ASN A 106 -5.89 4.61 11.65
CA ASN A 106 -4.75 5.08 12.44
C ASN A 106 -3.84 3.94 12.95
N GLU A 107 -4.42 2.80 13.33
CA GLU A 107 -3.66 1.61 13.72
C GLU A 107 -2.82 1.07 12.56
N GLN A 108 -3.44 0.95 11.38
CA GLN A 108 -2.77 0.49 10.16
C GLN A 108 -1.66 1.46 9.73
N LEU A 109 -1.92 2.77 9.81
CA LEU A 109 -0.90 3.78 9.53
C LEU A 109 0.29 3.67 10.49
N SER A 110 0.02 3.47 11.79
CA SER A 110 1.06 3.30 12.80
C SER A 110 1.93 2.06 12.51
N ILE A 111 1.30 0.95 12.10
CA ILE A 111 2.02 -0.26 11.69
C ILE A 111 2.87 0.03 10.44
N LEU A 112 2.29 0.65 9.41
CA LEU A 112 3.02 1.00 8.17
C LEU A 112 4.25 1.85 8.46
N LEU A 113 4.12 2.90 9.27
CA LEU A 113 5.23 3.76 9.65
C LEU A 113 6.30 2.97 10.42
N GLY A 114 5.89 2.05 11.29
CA GLY A 114 6.80 1.14 12.00
C GLY A 114 7.57 0.20 11.05
N LEU A 115 6.91 -0.34 10.04
CA LEU A 115 7.53 -1.20 9.02
C LEU A 115 8.57 -0.44 8.19
N ILE A 116 8.24 0.79 7.78
CA ILE A 116 9.17 1.60 6.98
C ILE A 116 10.40 2.03 7.81
N LYS A 117 10.24 2.30 9.11
CA LYS A 117 11.39 2.55 9.99
C LYS A 117 12.35 1.37 10.13
N ALA A 118 11.89 0.16 9.84
CA ALA A 118 12.71 -1.06 9.90
C ALA A 118 13.48 -1.33 8.59
N VAL A 119 13.25 -0.55 7.54
CA VAL A 119 13.99 -0.61 6.27
C VAL A 119 14.90 0.62 6.13
N PRO A 120 15.95 0.61 5.30
CA PRO A 120 16.89 1.73 5.14
C PRO A 120 16.27 2.88 4.32
N ALA A 121 15.20 3.49 4.85
CA ALA A 121 14.47 4.61 4.24
C ALA A 121 14.06 5.63 5.29
N GLU A 122 13.98 6.90 4.92
CA GLU A 122 13.53 7.99 5.78
C GLU A 122 12.19 8.54 5.29
N ILE A 123 11.21 8.68 6.20
CA ILE A 123 9.91 9.25 5.85
C ILE A 123 10.00 10.77 5.93
N CYS A 124 9.84 11.46 4.81
CA CYS A 124 9.78 12.92 4.76
C CYS A 124 8.35 13.48 4.83
N GLY A 125 7.32 12.67 4.59
CA GLY A 125 5.94 13.09 4.71
C GLY A 125 4.95 11.96 4.44
N VAL A 126 3.69 12.19 4.85
CA VAL A 126 2.54 11.32 4.56
C VAL A 126 1.43 12.19 4.02
N VAL A 127 0.83 11.78 2.92
CA VAL A 127 -0.26 12.48 2.25
C VAL A 127 -1.36 11.50 1.86
N ASP A 128 -2.60 11.94 1.91
CA ASP A 128 -3.71 11.17 1.36
C ASP A 128 -3.62 11.11 -0.17
N GLY A 129 -3.84 9.93 -0.74
CA GLY A 129 -3.76 9.72 -2.18
C GLY A 129 -4.76 10.56 -2.97
N ALA A 130 -5.93 10.85 -2.40
CA ALA A 130 -6.93 11.70 -3.02
C ALA A 130 -6.44 13.16 -3.14
N LEU A 131 -5.76 13.69 -2.11
CA LEU A 131 -5.18 15.04 -2.16
C LEU A 131 -4.02 15.13 -3.14
N LEU A 132 -3.22 14.05 -3.25
CA LEU A 132 -2.10 14.04 -4.19
C LEU A 132 -2.54 13.98 -5.66
N ALA A 133 -3.64 13.28 -5.94
CA ALA A 133 -4.12 13.01 -7.29
C ALA A 133 -5.17 14.04 -7.77
N ALA A 134 -5.83 14.74 -6.85
CA ALA A 134 -6.88 15.67 -7.20
C ALA A 134 -6.32 16.98 -7.78
N GLN A 135 -7.09 17.57 -8.70
CA GLN A 135 -6.88 18.93 -9.18
C GLN A 135 -7.84 19.88 -8.44
N PRO A 136 -7.56 21.20 -8.41
CA PRO A 136 -8.34 22.16 -7.64
C PRO A 136 -9.85 22.18 -7.91
N GLU A 137 -10.26 21.84 -9.12
CA GLU A 137 -11.66 21.73 -9.53
C GLU A 137 -12.35 20.43 -9.10
N HIS A 138 -11.60 19.40 -8.71
CA HIS A 138 -12.16 18.13 -8.30
C HIS A 138 -12.80 18.24 -6.91
N LYS A 139 -14.06 17.84 -6.80
CA LYS A 139 -14.83 17.79 -5.54
C LYS A 139 -15.01 16.37 -5.01
N LEU A 140 -14.90 15.40 -5.90
CA LEU A 140 -15.02 13.98 -5.58
C LEU A 140 -13.86 13.22 -6.19
N PHE A 141 -13.32 12.30 -5.41
CA PHE A 141 -12.27 11.38 -5.83
C PHE A 141 -12.69 9.96 -5.49
N LEU A 142 -12.71 9.07 -6.50
CA LEU A 142 -12.99 7.65 -6.33
C LEU A 142 -11.70 6.86 -6.45
N GLU A 143 -11.28 6.26 -5.36
CA GLU A 143 -10.16 5.31 -5.33
C GLU A 143 -10.69 3.88 -5.37
N ILE A 144 -10.27 3.11 -6.38
CA ILE A 144 -10.61 1.71 -6.51
C ILE A 144 -9.44 0.88 -6.00
N GLN A 145 -9.70 0.06 -5.00
CA GLN A 145 -8.77 -0.87 -4.38
C GLN A 145 -9.14 -2.31 -4.74
N LEU A 146 -8.34 -3.28 -4.30
CA LEU A 146 -8.60 -4.69 -4.62
C LEU A 146 -9.91 -5.18 -3.95
N HIS A 147 -10.14 -4.80 -2.70
CA HIS A 147 -11.25 -5.32 -1.90
C HIS A 147 -12.36 -4.31 -1.60
N GLN A 148 -12.17 -3.06 -1.93
CA GLN A 148 -13.14 -1.99 -1.69
C GLN A 148 -12.93 -0.82 -2.65
N ALA A 149 -13.88 0.10 -2.69
CA ALA A 149 -13.65 1.44 -3.23
C ALA A 149 -13.81 2.48 -2.12
N VAL A 150 -13.14 3.61 -2.27
CA VAL A 150 -13.23 4.74 -1.33
C VAL A 150 -13.63 5.98 -2.11
N LEU A 151 -14.76 6.56 -1.76
CA LEU A 151 -15.21 7.84 -2.28
C LEU A 151 -14.80 8.94 -1.29
N THR A 152 -13.95 9.85 -1.73
CA THR A 152 -13.47 10.99 -0.94
C THR A 152 -14.08 12.28 -1.49
N GLN A 153 -14.67 13.07 -0.60
CA GLN A 153 -15.14 14.41 -0.90
C GLN A 153 -14.06 15.42 -0.55
N LEU A 154 -13.77 16.30 -1.49
CA LEU A 154 -12.77 17.36 -1.38
C LEU A 154 -13.44 18.71 -1.30
N GLU A 155 -12.93 19.59 -0.46
CA GLU A 155 -13.29 21.00 -0.35
C GLU A 155 -12.09 21.87 -0.69
N THR A 156 -12.31 22.87 -1.54
CA THR A 156 -11.29 23.84 -1.91
C THR A 156 -11.57 25.18 -1.21
N THR A 157 -10.57 25.69 -0.50
CA THR A 157 -10.63 27.01 0.14
C THR A 157 -9.43 27.83 -0.33
N GLY A 158 -9.65 28.75 -1.27
CA GLY A 158 -8.56 29.42 -1.97
C GLY A 158 -7.72 28.42 -2.78
N GLU A 159 -6.42 28.41 -2.54
CA GLU A 159 -5.49 27.49 -3.21
C GLU A 159 -5.34 26.13 -2.49
N ASN A 160 -5.96 25.96 -1.32
CA ASN A 160 -5.80 24.77 -0.52
C ASN A 160 -6.99 23.81 -0.69
N GLN A 161 -6.67 22.54 -0.90
CA GLN A 161 -7.64 21.45 -0.85
C GLN A 161 -7.51 20.68 0.47
N LYS A 162 -8.65 20.25 1.00
CA LYS A 162 -8.74 19.37 2.17
C LYS A 162 -9.78 18.30 1.94
N ILE A 163 -9.62 17.18 2.66
CA ILE A 163 -10.65 16.15 2.73
C ILE A 163 -11.75 16.63 3.68
N SER A 164 -12.97 16.67 3.17
CA SER A 164 -14.17 16.94 3.97
C SER A 164 -14.70 15.67 4.62
N THR A 165 -14.82 14.61 3.83
CA THR A 165 -15.27 13.30 4.29
C THR A 165 -14.81 12.19 3.33
N HIS A 166 -14.82 10.95 3.82
CA HIS A 166 -14.66 9.79 2.96
C HIS A 166 -15.66 8.69 3.31
N LYS A 167 -16.03 7.88 2.32
CA LYS A 167 -16.93 6.75 2.47
C LYS A 167 -16.31 5.50 1.86
N LYS A 168 -16.11 4.48 2.69
CA LYS A 168 -15.72 3.13 2.23
C LYS A 168 -16.93 2.44 1.60
N ILE A 169 -16.74 1.82 0.44
CA ILE A 169 -17.73 1.02 -0.26
C ILE A 169 -17.18 -0.41 -0.32
N PRO A 170 -17.48 -1.24 0.69
CA PRO A 170 -17.01 -2.61 0.72
C PRO A 170 -17.62 -3.40 -0.43
N LYS A 171 -16.92 -4.42 -0.91
CA LYS A 171 -17.33 -5.28 -2.04
C LYS A 171 -17.41 -4.60 -3.41
N LEU A 172 -16.93 -3.38 -3.53
CA LEU A 172 -16.76 -2.68 -4.80
C LEU A 172 -15.27 -2.56 -5.13
N GLY A 173 -14.55 -3.65 -5.07
CA GLY A 173 -13.16 -3.77 -5.46
C GLY A 173 -13.01 -4.43 -6.83
N VAL A 174 -11.76 -4.61 -7.27
CA VAL A 174 -11.40 -5.29 -8.54
C VAL A 174 -11.01 -6.76 -8.35
N SER A 175 -11.37 -7.34 -7.19
CA SER A 175 -11.09 -8.76 -6.88
C SER A 175 -12.09 -9.72 -7.51
#